data_46e4f29879e0c496e323727530034067
#
_entry.id   46e4f29879e0c496e323727530034067
#
_cell.length_a   1.000
_cell.length_b   1.000
_cell.length_c   1.000
_cell.angle_alpha   90.00
_cell.angle_beta   90.00
_cell.angle_gamma   90.00
#
_symmetry.space_group_name_H-M   'P 1'
#
loop_
_entity.id
_entity.type
_entity.pdbx_description
1 polymer ?
#
loop_
_entity_poly.entity_id
_entity_poly.type
_entity_poly.pdbx_seq_one_letter_code
_entity_poly.pdbx_strand_id
1 'polypeptide(L)'
;MRAPNTARELRAGVALRALPGHLPDARVVWQKRTLSMNGEVRIPVGPATLDGDLTILDSAMALVLFVHGSGSSRHSPRNQFVARRLNDARLATLLFDLLTPQEELLDMRTAELRFDIGLLAERLVHATNWAKRQKQTRDLPFGYFGSSTGGGAALVAAAELPDCISAVVSRGGRPDLAGDALPKVKAPTLLIVGGRDEVVIELNEKARAQMRCEVKLEIVPGATHLFEEPGALEQVAQLASDWFLLHAAGKAGPH
;
A
#
# COMPACT_ATOMS: atom_id res chain seq x y z
N MET A 1 -83.33 -15.76 10.86
CA MET A 1 -83.89 -15.71 9.50
C MET A 1 -82.71 -15.42 8.56
N ARG A 2 -82.44 -16.38 7.73
CA ARG A 2 -82.03 -16.41 6.31
C ARG A 2 -81.17 -15.24 5.80
N ALA A 3 -79.99 -15.62 5.34
CA ALA A 3 -79.22 -14.98 4.26
C ALA A 3 -80.01 -14.92 2.92
N PRO A 4 -79.58 -14.23 1.85
CA PRO A 4 -78.55 -14.75 0.95
C PRO A 4 -77.62 -13.66 0.34
N ASN A 5 -76.37 -13.96 0.09
CA ASN A 5 -75.71 -14.38 -1.13
C ASN A 5 -75.97 -13.54 -2.39
N THR A 6 -74.97 -12.90 -2.92
CA THR A 6 -74.61 -12.96 -4.34
C THR A 6 -73.23 -12.41 -4.62
N ALA A 7 -72.42 -13.23 -5.21
CA ALA A 7 -71.13 -12.93 -5.88
C ALA A 7 -71.36 -12.13 -7.17
N ARG A 8 -70.46 -11.28 -7.55
CA ARG A 8 -70.17 -11.01 -8.97
C ARG A 8 -68.70 -10.67 -9.18
N GLU A 9 -68.09 -11.52 -9.93
CA GLU A 9 -66.73 -11.44 -10.48
C GLU A 9 -66.54 -10.20 -11.34
N LEU A 10 -65.37 -9.60 -11.26
CA LEU A 10 -64.77 -8.93 -12.41
C LEU A 10 -63.29 -9.26 -12.42
N ARG A 11 -62.94 -10.18 -13.32
CA ARG A 11 -61.59 -10.46 -13.77
C ARG A 11 -61.12 -9.28 -14.63
N ALA A 12 -59.98 -8.68 -14.26
CA ALA A 12 -59.17 -7.93 -15.20
C ALA A 12 -57.75 -8.50 -15.11
N GLY A 13 -57.44 -9.36 -16.05
CA GLY A 13 -56.11 -9.90 -16.23
C GLY A 13 -55.17 -8.83 -16.77
N VAL A 14 -54.11 -8.54 -16.03
CA VAL A 14 -52.93 -7.88 -16.59
C VAL A 14 -51.89 -8.97 -16.78
N ALA A 15 -51.71 -9.36 -18.04
CA ALA A 15 -50.65 -10.25 -18.44
C ALA A 15 -49.31 -9.54 -18.29
N LEU A 16 -48.56 -9.85 -17.26
CA LEU A 16 -47.13 -9.52 -17.21
C LEU A 16 -46.40 -10.37 -18.26
N ARG A 17 -46.04 -9.75 -19.39
CA ARG A 17 -45.06 -10.28 -20.32
C ARG A 17 -43.70 -10.40 -19.62
N ALA A 18 -43.29 -11.60 -19.30
CA ALA A 18 -41.94 -11.91 -18.93
C ALA A 18 -41.02 -11.66 -20.14
N LEU A 19 -40.14 -10.65 -20.02
CA LEU A 19 -39.03 -10.50 -20.92
C LEU A 19 -37.96 -11.54 -20.53
N PRO A 20 -37.38 -12.27 -21.48
CA PRO A 20 -36.28 -13.19 -21.18
C PRO A 20 -35.02 -12.35 -20.92
N GLY A 21 -34.78 -12.01 -19.66
CA GLY A 21 -33.54 -11.47 -19.19
C GLY A 21 -32.52 -12.59 -19.07
N HIS A 22 -31.63 -12.71 -20.01
CA HIS A 22 -30.39 -13.46 -19.88
C HIS A 22 -29.60 -12.80 -18.75
N LEU A 23 -29.59 -13.42 -17.56
CA LEU A 23 -28.58 -13.09 -16.54
C LEU A 23 -27.24 -13.59 -17.10
N PRO A 24 -26.23 -12.75 -17.25
CA PRO A 24 -24.92 -13.25 -17.61
C PRO A 24 -24.46 -14.17 -16.49
N ASP A 25 -24.16 -15.38 -16.86
CA ASP A 25 -23.52 -16.41 -16.01
C ASP A 25 -22.25 -15.81 -15.42
N ALA A 26 -22.31 -15.38 -14.17
CA ALA A 26 -21.17 -14.83 -13.44
C ALA A 26 -20.21 -15.96 -13.07
N ARG A 27 -19.69 -16.66 -14.07
CA ARG A 27 -18.46 -17.41 -13.91
C ARG A 27 -17.36 -16.41 -13.69
N VAL A 28 -17.02 -16.19 -12.43
CA VAL A 28 -15.75 -15.58 -12.06
C VAL A 28 -14.66 -16.47 -12.66
N VAL A 29 -14.20 -16.11 -13.85
CA VAL A 29 -13.05 -16.74 -14.49
C VAL A 29 -11.86 -16.34 -13.64
N TRP A 30 -11.44 -17.25 -12.75
CA TRP A 30 -10.15 -17.17 -12.09
C TRP A 30 -9.07 -17.31 -13.16
N GLN A 31 -8.73 -16.20 -13.82
CA GLN A 31 -7.54 -16.19 -14.66
C GLN A 31 -6.36 -16.53 -13.74
N LYS A 32 -5.66 -17.64 -14.04
CA LYS A 32 -4.40 -17.97 -13.40
C LYS A 32 -3.50 -16.75 -13.51
N ARG A 33 -3.20 -16.14 -12.37
CA ARG A 33 -2.28 -15.00 -12.31
C ARG A 33 -0.91 -15.49 -12.73
N THR A 34 -0.44 -15.02 -13.86
CA THR A 34 0.90 -15.35 -14.34
C THR A 34 1.87 -14.37 -13.69
N LEU A 35 2.82 -14.88 -12.92
CA LEU A 35 3.96 -14.12 -12.43
C LEU A 35 4.90 -13.92 -13.62
N SER A 36 5.20 -12.69 -13.96
CA SER A 36 6.21 -12.41 -15.00
C SER A 36 7.61 -12.49 -14.43
N MET A 37 7.78 -12.16 -13.14
CA MET A 37 9.04 -12.29 -12.39
C MET A 37 8.76 -12.43 -10.90
N ASN A 38 9.46 -13.34 -10.25
CA ASN A 38 9.53 -13.43 -8.79
C ASN A 38 10.93 -13.93 -8.42
N GLY A 39 11.71 -13.10 -7.73
CA GLY A 39 13.05 -13.50 -7.34
C GLY A 39 13.85 -12.42 -6.63
N GLU A 40 14.99 -12.84 -6.14
CA GLU A 40 15.95 -11.95 -5.50
C GLU A 40 16.57 -10.99 -6.53
N VAL A 41 16.78 -9.76 -6.09
CA VAL A 41 17.42 -8.70 -6.87
C VAL A 41 18.51 -8.02 -6.02
N ARG A 42 19.51 -7.47 -6.70
CA ARG A 42 20.56 -6.68 -6.08
C ARG A 42 20.48 -5.24 -6.57
N ILE A 43 20.33 -4.32 -5.63
CA ILE A 43 20.08 -2.90 -5.89
C ILE A 43 21.34 -2.10 -5.58
N PRO A 44 22.05 -1.59 -6.59
CA PRO A 44 23.23 -0.74 -6.37
C PRO A 44 22.83 0.62 -5.78
N VAL A 45 23.47 1.00 -4.69
CA VAL A 45 23.23 2.28 -3.99
C VAL A 45 24.58 2.93 -3.64
N GLY A 46 25.10 3.71 -4.58
CA GLY A 46 26.47 4.23 -4.48
C GLY A 46 27.49 3.10 -4.44
N PRO A 47 28.39 3.06 -3.42
CA PRO A 47 29.38 1.98 -3.26
C PRO A 47 28.79 0.69 -2.68
N ALA A 48 27.56 0.73 -2.15
CA ALA A 48 26.90 -0.40 -1.52
C ALA A 48 25.92 -1.10 -2.47
N THR A 49 25.48 -2.29 -2.08
CA THR A 49 24.44 -3.05 -2.77
C THR A 49 23.46 -3.58 -1.73
N LEU A 50 22.20 -3.34 -1.93
CA LEU A 50 21.12 -3.84 -1.09
C LEU A 50 20.50 -5.09 -1.71
N ASP A 51 20.10 -6.03 -0.87
CA ASP A 51 19.37 -7.22 -1.29
C ASP A 51 17.86 -6.94 -1.26
N GLY A 52 17.12 -7.48 -2.24
CA GLY A 52 15.68 -7.30 -2.35
C GLY A 52 14.97 -8.48 -2.99
N ASP A 53 13.66 -8.54 -2.79
CA ASP A 53 12.74 -9.52 -3.37
C ASP A 53 11.73 -8.77 -4.26
N LEU A 54 11.83 -8.97 -5.57
CA LEU A 54 10.97 -8.32 -6.55
C LEU A 54 9.91 -9.30 -7.07
N THR A 55 8.65 -8.94 -6.92
CA THR A 55 7.52 -9.70 -7.48
C THR A 55 6.78 -8.83 -8.50
N ILE A 56 6.72 -9.29 -9.75
CA ILE A 56 6.02 -8.62 -10.86
C ILE A 56 4.96 -9.56 -11.43
N LEU A 57 3.79 -9.01 -11.70
CA LEU A 57 2.68 -9.69 -12.36
C LEU A 57 2.53 -9.13 -13.78
N ASP A 58 2.13 -9.96 -14.75
CA ASP A 58 1.95 -9.54 -16.16
C ASP A 58 0.99 -8.36 -16.33
N SER A 59 0.09 -8.16 -15.38
CA SER A 59 -0.90 -7.08 -15.40
C SER A 59 -0.77 -6.13 -14.20
N ALA A 60 0.46 -5.91 -13.75
CA ALA A 60 0.70 -5.01 -12.62
C ALA A 60 0.29 -3.58 -12.95
N MET A 61 -0.45 -2.95 -12.05
CA MET A 61 -0.94 -1.57 -12.20
C MET A 61 0.01 -0.53 -11.58
N ALA A 62 0.84 -0.92 -10.64
CA ALA A 62 1.89 -0.10 -10.02
C ALA A 62 2.95 -1.01 -9.39
N LEU A 63 4.11 -0.43 -9.05
CA LEU A 63 5.13 -1.06 -8.21
C LEU A 63 5.18 -0.38 -6.86
N VAL A 64 5.00 -1.15 -5.78
CA VAL A 64 5.09 -0.67 -4.40
C VAL A 64 6.41 -1.10 -3.79
N LEU A 65 7.22 -0.13 -3.37
CA LEU A 65 8.47 -0.35 -2.64
C LEU A 65 8.18 -0.33 -1.14
N PHE A 66 8.66 -1.36 -0.44
CA PHE A 66 8.46 -1.53 1.00
C PHE A 66 9.65 -0.97 1.78
N VAL A 67 9.34 -0.07 2.72
CA VAL A 67 10.29 0.60 3.60
C VAL A 67 10.06 0.07 5.00
N HIS A 68 10.86 -0.89 5.42
CA HIS A 68 10.70 -1.54 6.72
C HIS A 68 11.09 -0.61 7.88
N GLY A 69 10.58 -0.92 9.08
CA GLY A 69 10.91 -0.17 10.29
C GLY A 69 12.25 -0.60 10.90
N SER A 70 12.65 0.11 11.95
CA SER A 70 13.88 -0.17 12.71
C SER A 70 13.90 -1.60 13.25
N GLY A 71 15.05 -2.27 13.11
CA GLY A 71 15.23 -3.66 13.55
C GLY A 71 14.41 -4.70 12.77
N SER A 72 13.96 -4.35 11.57
CA SER A 72 13.22 -5.21 10.65
C SER A 72 14.01 -5.38 9.34
N SER A 73 13.49 -6.17 8.40
CA SER A 73 14.11 -6.45 7.10
C SER A 73 13.05 -6.76 6.04
N ARG A 74 13.49 -7.05 4.81
CA ARG A 74 12.63 -7.58 3.73
C ARG A 74 11.90 -8.87 4.12
N HIS A 75 12.44 -9.61 5.09
CA HIS A 75 11.86 -10.86 5.60
C HIS A 75 10.79 -10.67 6.68
N SER A 76 10.41 -9.43 7.02
CA SER A 76 9.34 -9.15 7.98
C SER A 76 8.06 -9.92 7.62
N PRO A 77 7.53 -10.81 8.48
CA PRO A 77 6.32 -11.58 8.16
C PRO A 77 5.11 -10.68 7.89
N ARG A 78 5.01 -9.54 8.60
CA ARG A 78 3.93 -8.56 8.41
C ARG A 78 4.02 -7.86 7.06
N ASN A 79 5.22 -7.40 6.66
CA ASN A 79 5.41 -6.76 5.36
C ASN A 79 5.20 -7.76 4.22
N GLN A 80 5.69 -9.00 4.37
CA GLN A 80 5.44 -10.06 3.39
C GLN A 80 3.95 -10.42 3.27
N PHE A 81 3.20 -10.40 4.38
CA PHE A 81 1.75 -10.61 4.35
C PHE A 81 1.07 -9.50 3.53
N VAL A 82 1.36 -8.23 3.82
CA VAL A 82 0.80 -7.10 3.08
C VAL A 82 1.21 -7.18 1.61
N ALA A 83 2.48 -7.44 1.30
CA ALA A 83 2.97 -7.57 -0.06
C ALA A 83 2.21 -8.64 -0.86
N ARG A 84 1.97 -9.81 -0.28
CA ARG A 84 1.15 -10.86 -0.93
C ARG A 84 -0.26 -10.37 -1.23
N ARG A 85 -0.91 -9.62 -0.31
CA ARG A 85 -2.23 -9.03 -0.54
C ARG A 85 -2.22 -7.98 -1.64
N LEU A 86 -1.17 -7.15 -1.70
CA LEU A 86 -0.98 -6.21 -2.80
C LEU A 86 -0.79 -6.92 -4.14
N ASN A 87 0.00 -8.01 -4.16
CA ASN A 87 0.14 -8.84 -5.37
C ASN A 87 -1.20 -9.45 -5.78
N ASP A 88 -2.01 -9.88 -4.80
CA ASP A 88 -3.38 -10.32 -5.05
C ASP A 88 -4.25 -9.23 -5.68
N ALA A 89 -3.99 -7.97 -5.41
CA ALA A 89 -4.67 -6.82 -5.99
C ALA A 89 -3.98 -6.28 -7.27
N ARG A 90 -3.10 -7.04 -7.93
CA ARG A 90 -2.37 -6.64 -9.15
C ARG A 90 -1.37 -5.50 -8.95
N LEU A 91 -0.80 -5.37 -7.78
CA LEU A 91 0.29 -4.46 -7.50
C LEU A 91 1.59 -5.25 -7.44
N ALA A 92 2.59 -4.88 -8.22
CA ALA A 92 3.94 -5.41 -8.08
C ALA A 92 4.57 -4.91 -6.79
N THR A 93 5.49 -5.68 -6.21
CA THR A 93 6.12 -5.32 -4.94
C THR A 93 7.63 -5.52 -4.97
N LEU A 94 8.34 -4.60 -4.33
CA LEU A 94 9.76 -4.71 -4.06
C LEU A 94 9.98 -4.56 -2.54
N LEU A 95 10.32 -5.67 -1.88
CA LEU A 95 10.78 -5.70 -0.50
C LEU A 95 12.30 -5.70 -0.53
N PHE A 96 12.96 -4.81 0.16
CA PHE A 96 14.42 -4.75 0.17
C PHE A 96 14.93 -4.29 1.52
N ASP A 97 16.16 -4.68 1.84
CA ASP A 97 16.82 -4.26 3.05
C ASP A 97 17.37 -2.84 2.88
N LEU A 98 17.15 -1.98 3.85
CA LEU A 98 17.60 -0.58 3.82
C LEU A 98 19.08 -0.43 4.23
N LEU A 99 19.61 -1.43 4.90
CA LEU A 99 21.02 -1.51 5.32
C LEU A 99 21.68 -2.72 4.66
N THR A 100 22.96 -2.61 4.39
CA THR A 100 23.78 -3.76 4.00
C THR A 100 24.00 -4.69 5.20
N PRO A 101 24.38 -5.97 5.01
CA PRO A 101 24.69 -6.86 6.11
C PRO A 101 25.77 -6.32 7.07
N GLN A 102 26.77 -5.59 6.55
CA GLN A 102 27.82 -4.98 7.36
C GLN A 102 27.29 -3.79 8.18
N GLU A 103 26.45 -2.95 7.57
CA GLU A 103 25.79 -1.84 8.26
C GLU A 103 24.84 -2.38 9.34
N GLU A 104 24.11 -3.47 9.08
CA GLU A 104 23.22 -4.08 10.06
C GLU A 104 23.97 -4.64 11.27
N LEU A 105 25.13 -5.29 11.05
CA LEU A 105 25.99 -5.74 12.14
C LEU A 105 26.50 -4.58 13.01
N LEU A 106 26.81 -3.44 12.41
CA LEU A 106 27.16 -2.22 13.15
C LEU A 106 25.95 -1.68 13.90
N ASP A 107 24.82 -1.57 13.22
CA ASP A 107 23.59 -1.00 13.76
C ASP A 107 22.98 -1.84 14.90
N MET A 108 23.18 -3.15 14.91
CA MET A 108 22.81 -4.01 16.05
C MET A 108 23.50 -3.60 17.35
N ARG A 109 24.68 -2.94 17.25
CA ARG A 109 25.46 -2.50 18.39
C ARG A 109 25.23 -1.04 18.76
N THR A 110 25.00 -0.18 17.76
CA THR A 110 24.91 1.28 17.93
C THR A 110 23.48 1.80 17.87
N ALA A 111 22.60 1.12 17.14
CA ALA A 111 21.24 1.54 16.80
C ALA A 111 21.15 2.92 16.08
N GLU A 112 22.25 3.38 15.50
CA GLU A 112 22.33 4.71 14.87
C GLU A 112 21.70 4.74 13.48
N LEU A 113 22.01 3.73 12.63
CA LEU A 113 21.62 3.74 11.23
C LEU A 113 20.11 3.49 11.03
N ARG A 114 19.49 2.66 11.88
CA ARG A 114 18.04 2.36 11.81
C ARG A 114 17.15 3.56 12.09
N PHE A 115 17.71 4.62 12.68
CA PHE A 115 17.02 5.88 12.98
C PHE A 115 17.54 7.04 12.13
N ASP A 116 18.54 6.83 11.28
CA ASP A 116 18.98 7.82 10.30
C ASP A 116 17.99 7.88 9.12
N ILE A 117 16.96 8.70 9.30
CA ILE A 117 15.88 8.84 8.31
C ILE A 117 16.41 9.37 6.98
N GLY A 118 17.46 10.19 6.99
CA GLY A 118 18.11 10.71 5.78
C GLY A 118 18.74 9.56 4.97
N LEU A 119 19.55 8.72 5.63
CA LEU A 119 20.13 7.54 5.00
C LEU A 119 19.06 6.60 4.45
N LEU A 120 18.03 6.29 5.24
CA LEU A 120 16.96 5.37 4.82
C LEU A 120 16.19 5.93 3.61
N ALA A 121 15.93 7.24 3.58
CA ALA A 121 15.30 7.90 2.45
C ALA A 121 16.19 7.89 1.19
N GLU A 122 17.49 8.18 1.33
CA GLU A 122 18.47 8.08 0.24
C GLU A 122 18.49 6.68 -0.38
N ARG A 123 18.50 5.62 0.46
CA ARG A 123 18.44 4.22 0.02
C ARG A 123 17.16 3.95 -0.80
N LEU A 124 16.02 4.48 -0.34
CA LEU A 124 14.75 4.34 -1.06
C LEU A 124 14.75 5.10 -2.40
N VAL A 125 15.31 6.31 -2.45
CA VAL A 125 15.49 7.07 -3.69
C VAL A 125 16.36 6.30 -4.68
N HIS A 126 17.45 5.72 -4.23
CA HIS A 126 18.32 4.87 -5.07
C HIS A 126 17.59 3.62 -5.58
N ALA A 127 16.83 2.94 -4.73
CA ALA A 127 16.03 1.78 -5.11
C ALA A 127 14.94 2.15 -6.14
N THR A 128 14.29 3.29 -5.97
CA THR A 128 13.32 3.83 -6.94
C THR A 128 13.98 4.11 -8.28
N ASN A 129 15.11 4.79 -8.29
CA ASN A 129 15.86 5.09 -9.52
C ASN A 129 16.40 3.82 -10.20
N TRP A 130 16.76 2.80 -9.43
CA TRP A 130 17.11 1.49 -9.98
C TRP A 130 15.89 0.85 -10.65
N ALA A 131 14.74 0.80 -9.98
CA ALA A 131 13.51 0.22 -10.51
C ALA A 131 13.02 0.95 -11.78
N LYS A 132 13.18 2.28 -11.88
CA LYS A 132 12.89 3.07 -13.09
C LYS A 132 13.77 2.70 -14.29
N ARG A 133 14.90 2.08 -14.10
CA ARG A 133 15.79 1.62 -15.19
C ARG A 133 15.51 0.18 -15.61
N GLN A 134 14.74 -0.60 -14.83
CA GLN A 134 14.41 -1.98 -15.18
C GLN A 134 13.31 -2.01 -16.25
N LYS A 135 13.51 -2.82 -17.30
CA LYS A 135 12.55 -2.96 -18.40
C LYS A 135 11.14 -3.33 -17.94
N GLN A 136 11.05 -4.12 -16.88
CA GLN A 136 9.80 -4.68 -16.38
C GLN A 136 9.01 -3.71 -15.49
N THR A 137 9.66 -2.66 -14.94
CA THR A 137 9.04 -1.76 -13.95
C THR A 137 9.06 -0.29 -14.34
N ARG A 138 9.88 0.12 -15.31
CA ARG A 138 10.08 1.53 -15.67
C ARG A 138 8.81 2.29 -16.06
N ASP A 139 7.83 1.57 -16.62
CA ASP A 139 6.59 2.15 -17.13
C ASP A 139 5.44 2.06 -16.10
N LEU A 140 5.70 1.48 -14.92
CA LEU A 140 4.73 1.40 -13.82
C LEU A 140 4.74 2.68 -12.97
N PRO A 141 3.58 3.14 -12.47
CA PRO A 141 3.52 4.08 -11.36
C PRO A 141 4.20 3.50 -10.12
N PHE A 142 4.89 4.36 -9.35
CA PHE A 142 5.60 3.95 -8.12
C PHE A 142 4.83 4.39 -6.88
N GLY A 143 4.73 3.49 -5.89
CA GLY A 143 4.19 3.78 -4.57
C GLY A 143 5.16 3.36 -3.47
N TYR A 144 5.02 3.94 -2.28
CA TYR A 144 5.79 3.60 -1.09
C TYR A 144 4.88 3.06 0.02
N PHE A 145 5.27 1.93 0.61
CA PHE A 145 4.65 1.38 1.81
C PHE A 145 5.67 1.40 2.95
N GLY A 146 5.53 2.36 3.87
CA GLY A 146 6.44 2.53 5.00
C GLY A 146 5.86 2.00 6.31
N SER A 147 6.69 1.35 7.13
CA SER A 147 6.32 0.84 8.45
C SER A 147 7.14 1.51 9.53
N SER A 148 6.50 2.00 10.60
CA SER A 148 7.19 2.64 11.73
C SER A 148 8.15 3.76 11.25
N THR A 149 9.46 3.71 11.57
CA THR A 149 10.47 4.66 11.05
C THR A 149 10.52 4.71 9.53
N GLY A 150 10.26 3.58 8.85
CA GLY A 150 10.17 3.53 7.39
C GLY A 150 9.06 4.41 6.80
N GLY A 151 8.01 4.73 7.59
CA GLY A 151 6.98 5.70 7.19
C GLY A 151 7.53 7.12 7.04
N GLY A 152 8.41 7.54 7.96
CA GLY A 152 9.11 8.82 7.87
C GLY A 152 10.07 8.88 6.66
N ALA A 153 10.88 7.83 6.48
CA ALA A 153 11.80 7.73 5.35
C ALA A 153 11.07 7.74 4.00
N ALA A 154 9.91 7.06 3.91
CA ALA A 154 9.07 7.06 2.71
C ALA A 154 8.56 8.46 2.35
N LEU A 155 8.20 9.27 3.34
CA LEU A 155 7.74 10.66 3.12
C LEU A 155 8.89 11.58 2.70
N VAL A 156 10.08 11.44 3.29
CA VAL A 156 11.27 12.19 2.86
C VAL A 156 11.60 11.86 1.39
N ALA A 157 11.69 10.58 1.06
CA ALA A 157 11.96 10.15 -0.32
C ALA A 157 10.87 10.60 -1.31
N ALA A 158 9.60 10.60 -0.90
CA ALA A 158 8.51 11.10 -1.73
C ALA A 158 8.58 12.61 -1.97
N ALA A 159 9.08 13.37 -0.99
CA ALA A 159 9.32 14.81 -1.14
C ALA A 159 10.51 15.11 -2.08
N GLU A 160 11.52 14.24 -2.12
CA GLU A 160 12.66 14.34 -3.05
C GLU A 160 12.30 13.93 -4.49
N LEU A 161 11.31 13.04 -4.66
CA LEU A 161 10.83 12.55 -5.97
C LEU A 161 9.37 12.92 -6.23
N PRO A 162 8.97 14.20 -6.16
CA PRO A 162 7.58 14.64 -6.07
C PRO A 162 6.73 14.28 -7.29
N ASP A 163 7.34 14.11 -8.45
CA ASP A 163 6.65 13.81 -9.70
C ASP A 163 6.69 12.30 -10.06
N CYS A 164 7.47 11.51 -9.30
CA CYS A 164 7.64 10.08 -9.55
C CYS A 164 6.69 9.20 -8.73
N ILE A 165 6.36 9.63 -7.50
CA ILE A 165 5.60 8.81 -6.56
C ILE A 165 4.11 9.10 -6.70
N SER A 166 3.33 8.05 -6.96
CA SER A 166 1.88 8.13 -7.16
C SER A 166 1.11 8.11 -5.84
N ALA A 167 1.60 7.40 -4.84
CA ALA A 167 0.98 7.32 -3.52
C ALA A 167 1.96 6.85 -2.45
N VAL A 168 1.69 7.24 -1.20
CA VAL A 168 2.39 6.75 0.00
C VAL A 168 1.38 6.14 0.95
N VAL A 169 1.71 4.99 1.53
CA VAL A 169 1.00 4.39 2.67
C VAL A 169 1.97 4.25 3.83
N SER A 170 1.59 4.76 4.99
CA SER A 170 2.36 4.68 6.24
C SER A 170 1.58 3.85 7.26
N ARG A 171 2.07 2.67 7.62
CA ARG A 171 1.46 1.76 8.59
C ARG A 171 2.15 1.85 9.95
N GLY A 172 1.42 2.28 11.00
CA GLY A 172 1.99 2.53 12.32
C GLY A 172 3.23 3.42 12.22
N GLY A 173 3.21 4.33 11.25
CA GLY A 173 4.39 5.08 10.86
C GLY A 173 4.69 6.25 11.77
N ARG A 174 5.92 6.74 11.65
CA ARG A 174 6.45 7.92 12.32
C ARG A 174 6.63 9.05 11.29
N PRO A 175 5.51 9.61 10.75
CA PRO A 175 5.58 10.69 9.76
C PRO A 175 6.22 11.96 10.33
N ASP A 176 6.17 12.17 11.64
CA ASP A 176 6.84 13.24 12.36
C ASP A 176 8.36 13.28 12.10
N LEU A 177 8.98 12.12 11.85
CA LEU A 177 10.41 12.03 11.53
C LEU A 177 10.77 12.60 10.14
N ALA A 178 9.77 12.85 9.28
CA ALA A 178 9.99 13.52 8.00
C ALA A 178 10.16 15.03 8.13
N GLY A 179 9.79 15.65 9.26
CA GLY A 179 10.04 17.05 9.58
C GLY A 179 9.72 18.01 8.43
N ASP A 180 10.70 18.82 8.01
CA ASP A 180 10.57 19.82 6.94
C ASP A 180 10.27 19.26 5.54
N ALA A 181 10.27 17.94 5.37
CA ALA A 181 9.85 17.31 4.12
C ALA A 181 8.32 17.22 4.00
N LEU A 182 7.57 17.19 5.11
CA LEU A 182 6.10 17.02 5.12
C LEU A 182 5.37 17.99 4.18
N PRO A 183 5.59 19.32 4.21
CA PRO A 183 4.88 20.23 3.32
C PRO A 183 5.31 20.15 1.85
N LYS A 184 6.38 19.40 1.53
CA LYS A 184 6.91 19.20 0.17
C LYS A 184 6.40 17.91 -0.48
N VAL A 185 5.81 17.00 0.29
CA VAL A 185 5.21 15.76 -0.25
C VAL A 185 4.04 16.14 -1.15
N LYS A 186 4.08 15.70 -2.41
CA LYS A 186 2.98 15.88 -3.37
C LYS A 186 2.13 14.61 -3.50
N ALA A 187 2.70 13.45 -3.21
CA ALA A 187 2.01 12.18 -3.34
C ALA A 187 0.84 12.06 -2.36
N PRO A 188 -0.36 11.68 -2.81
CA PRO A 188 -1.45 11.31 -1.92
C PRO A 188 -0.99 10.30 -0.87
N THR A 189 -1.28 10.58 0.40
CA THR A 189 -0.73 9.84 1.53
C THR A 189 -1.82 9.26 2.41
N LEU A 190 -1.75 7.96 2.69
CA LEU A 190 -2.59 7.27 3.65
C LEU A 190 -1.77 6.94 4.91
N LEU A 191 -2.22 7.45 6.05
CA LEU A 191 -1.67 7.16 7.37
C LEU A 191 -2.60 6.14 8.04
N ILE A 192 -2.08 4.95 8.40
CA ILE A 192 -2.84 3.89 9.07
C ILE A 192 -2.23 3.67 10.45
N VAL A 193 -3.03 3.84 11.49
CA VAL A 193 -2.57 3.74 12.88
C VAL A 193 -3.48 2.81 13.68
N GLY A 194 -2.91 2.04 14.60
CA GLY A 194 -3.68 1.21 15.51
C GLY A 194 -4.41 2.06 16.56
N GLY A 195 -5.67 1.74 16.84
CA GLY A 195 -6.50 2.52 17.78
C GLY A 195 -6.05 2.47 19.24
N ARG A 196 -5.10 1.57 19.58
CA ARG A 196 -4.46 1.50 20.91
C ARG A 196 -3.07 2.13 20.93
N ASP A 197 -2.64 2.74 19.83
CA ASP A 197 -1.32 3.37 19.71
C ASP A 197 -1.47 4.90 19.81
N GLU A 198 -1.96 5.37 20.95
CA GLU A 198 -2.36 6.76 21.19
C GLU A 198 -1.25 7.76 20.86
N VAL A 199 -0.02 7.46 21.27
CA VAL A 199 1.14 8.33 20.99
C VAL A 199 1.36 8.47 19.48
N VAL A 200 1.28 7.36 18.73
CA VAL A 200 1.47 7.38 17.28
C VAL A 200 0.29 8.05 16.58
N ILE A 201 -0.95 7.94 17.11
CA ILE A 201 -2.10 8.69 16.60
C ILE A 201 -1.81 10.19 16.66
N GLU A 202 -1.41 10.73 17.83
CA GLU A 202 -1.06 12.14 17.97
C GLU A 202 0.04 12.60 17.00
N LEU A 203 1.09 11.80 16.84
CA LEU A 203 2.19 12.11 15.93
C LEU A 203 1.71 12.17 14.46
N ASN A 204 0.82 11.26 14.08
CA ASN A 204 0.23 11.24 12.74
C ASN A 204 -0.71 12.43 12.50
N GLU A 205 -1.52 12.83 13.48
CA GLU A 205 -2.38 14.02 13.39
C GLU A 205 -1.54 15.31 13.24
N LYS A 206 -0.48 15.44 14.03
CA LYS A 206 0.45 16.59 13.96
C LYS A 206 1.18 16.65 12.60
N ALA A 207 1.61 15.52 12.08
CA ALA A 207 2.26 15.44 10.78
C ALA A 207 1.26 15.74 9.64
N ARG A 208 0.06 15.17 9.69
CA ARG A 208 -1.03 15.43 8.74
C ARG A 208 -1.33 16.93 8.61
N ALA A 209 -1.36 17.65 9.73
CA ALA A 209 -1.64 19.09 9.73
C ALA A 209 -0.57 19.92 8.99
N GLN A 210 0.64 19.39 8.79
CA GLN A 210 1.74 20.07 8.07
C GLN A 210 1.80 19.70 6.58
N MET A 211 1.15 18.62 6.17
CA MET A 211 1.13 18.16 4.78
C MET A 211 0.16 18.98 3.93
N ARG A 212 0.49 19.17 2.65
CA ARG A 212 -0.30 19.95 1.69
C ARG A 212 -0.92 19.12 0.58
N CYS A 213 -0.53 17.86 0.48
CA CYS A 213 -1.14 16.90 -0.44
C CYS A 213 -2.45 16.36 0.11
N GLU A 214 -3.13 15.51 -0.65
CA GLU A 214 -4.22 14.69 -0.15
C GLU A 214 -3.71 13.76 0.95
N VAL A 215 -4.27 13.85 2.17
CA VAL A 215 -3.87 13.00 3.30
C VAL A 215 -5.11 12.44 3.99
N LYS A 216 -5.14 11.11 4.12
CA LYS A 216 -6.15 10.40 4.89
C LYS A 216 -5.50 9.74 6.12
N LEU A 217 -6.14 9.86 7.27
CA LEU A 217 -5.77 9.14 8.50
C LEU A 217 -6.85 8.10 8.79
N GLU A 218 -6.46 6.83 8.85
CA GLU A 218 -7.31 5.70 9.17
C GLU A 218 -6.86 5.06 10.48
N ILE A 219 -7.78 4.96 11.42
CA ILE A 219 -7.57 4.32 12.71
C ILE A 219 -8.17 2.92 12.66
N VAL A 220 -7.34 1.89 12.87
CA VAL A 220 -7.79 0.50 12.95
C VAL A 220 -8.23 0.21 14.38
N PRO A 221 -9.53 0.06 14.66
CA PRO A 221 -10.04 -0.08 16.03
C PRO A 221 -9.45 -1.30 16.73
N GLY A 222 -9.00 -1.11 17.98
CA GLY A 222 -8.48 -2.20 18.82
C GLY A 222 -7.08 -2.71 18.44
N ALA A 223 -6.50 -2.27 17.35
CA ALA A 223 -5.16 -2.66 16.94
C ALA A 223 -4.09 -1.92 17.75
N THR A 224 -3.00 -2.62 18.05
CA THR A 224 -1.76 -2.07 18.61
C THR A 224 -0.80 -1.63 17.50
N HIS A 225 0.40 -1.16 17.86
CA HIS A 225 1.42 -0.70 16.91
C HIS A 225 1.78 -1.72 15.83
N LEU A 226 1.78 -3.00 16.16
CA LEU A 226 2.22 -4.07 15.25
C LEU A 226 1.07 -4.69 14.45
N PHE A 227 -0.19 -4.37 14.76
CA PHE A 227 -1.40 -4.92 14.11
C PHE A 227 -1.45 -6.46 14.18
N GLU A 228 -1.14 -7.00 15.35
CA GLU A 228 -1.11 -8.45 15.59
C GLU A 228 -2.49 -9.03 15.94
N GLU A 229 -3.46 -8.17 16.21
CA GLU A 229 -4.82 -8.56 16.52
C GLU A 229 -5.51 -9.18 15.30
N PRO A 230 -6.38 -10.18 15.51
CA PRO A 230 -7.07 -10.85 14.40
C PRO A 230 -7.80 -9.86 13.49
N GLY A 231 -7.53 -9.93 12.19
CA GLY A 231 -8.14 -9.06 11.17
C GLY A 231 -7.51 -7.68 11.02
N ALA A 232 -6.65 -7.24 11.94
CA ALA A 232 -6.05 -5.90 11.89
C ALA A 232 -5.10 -5.73 10.70
N LEU A 233 -4.24 -6.72 10.46
CA LEU A 233 -3.29 -6.66 9.36
C LEU A 233 -3.98 -6.86 8.00
N GLU A 234 -5.05 -7.64 7.94
CA GLU A 234 -5.92 -7.77 6.77
C GLU A 234 -6.56 -6.43 6.41
N GLN A 235 -7.06 -5.69 7.40
CA GLN A 235 -7.62 -4.36 7.19
C GLN A 235 -6.56 -3.38 6.67
N VAL A 236 -5.34 -3.40 7.23
CA VAL A 236 -4.20 -2.61 6.71
C VAL A 236 -3.96 -2.94 5.25
N ALA A 237 -3.88 -4.22 4.89
CA ALA A 237 -3.60 -4.65 3.53
C ALA A 237 -4.71 -4.23 2.55
N GLN A 238 -5.97 -4.29 2.96
CA GLN A 238 -7.10 -3.83 2.14
C GLN A 238 -7.04 -2.32 1.93
N LEU A 239 -6.88 -1.53 2.99
CA LEU A 239 -6.75 -0.07 2.91
C LEU A 239 -5.59 0.36 2.00
N ALA A 240 -4.44 -0.31 2.13
CA ALA A 240 -3.27 -0.05 1.31
C ALA A 240 -3.52 -0.39 -0.17
N SER A 241 -4.14 -1.55 -0.44
CA SER A 241 -4.48 -1.97 -1.81
C SER A 241 -5.40 -0.97 -2.49
N ASP A 242 -6.48 -0.57 -1.81
CA ASP A 242 -7.46 0.37 -2.35
C ASP A 242 -6.82 1.73 -2.63
N TRP A 243 -5.96 2.21 -1.72
CA TRP A 243 -5.24 3.47 -1.88
C TRP A 243 -4.30 3.48 -3.07
N PHE A 244 -3.47 2.45 -3.21
CA PHE A 244 -2.55 2.36 -4.35
C PHE A 244 -3.29 2.21 -5.68
N LEU A 245 -4.35 1.41 -5.75
CA LEU A 245 -5.16 1.25 -6.97
C LEU A 245 -5.84 2.54 -7.38
N LEU A 246 -6.39 3.28 -6.42
CA LEU A 246 -7.03 4.57 -6.67
C LEU A 246 -6.05 5.57 -7.30
N HIS A 247 -4.83 5.64 -6.79
CA HIS A 247 -3.84 6.64 -7.22
C HIS A 247 -2.89 6.15 -8.33
N ALA A 248 -2.87 4.85 -8.64
CA ALA A 248 -2.16 4.32 -9.80
C ALA A 248 -2.85 4.74 -11.12
N ALA A 249 -4.17 4.73 -11.16
CA ALA A 249 -4.94 5.06 -12.36
C ALA A 249 -4.81 6.52 -12.81
N GLY A 250 -4.49 7.44 -11.89
CA GLY A 250 -4.39 8.89 -12.19
C GLY A 250 -3.09 9.31 -12.89
N LYS A 251 -2.10 8.43 -13.01
CA LYS A 251 -0.78 8.75 -13.63
C LYS A 251 -0.47 7.96 -14.91
N ALA A 252 -1.39 7.10 -15.36
CA ALA A 252 -1.30 6.54 -16.71
C ALA A 252 -1.58 7.68 -17.70
N GLY A 253 -0.53 8.37 -18.13
CA GLY A 253 -0.61 9.38 -19.18
C GLY A 253 -1.19 8.77 -20.47
N PRO A 254 -1.80 9.58 -21.36
CA PRO A 254 -2.25 9.10 -22.65
C PRO A 254 -1.02 8.60 -23.44
N HIS A 255 -1.08 7.36 -23.90
CA HIS A 255 -0.16 6.76 -24.86
C HIS A 255 -0.30 7.43 -26.24
#